data_94f934ca6b0fe8f90d0f169789e3bfc3
#
_entry.id   94f934ca6b0fe8f90d0f169789e3bfc3
#
_cell.length_a   1.000
_cell.length_b   1.000
_cell.length_c   1.000
_cell.angle_alpha   90.00
_cell.angle_beta   90.00
_cell.angle_gamma   90.00
#
_symmetry.space_group_name_H-M   'P 1'
#
loop_
_entity.id
_entity.type
_entity.pdbx_description
1 polymer ?
#
loop_
_entity_poly.entity_id
_entity_poly.type
_entity_poly.pdbx_seq_one_letter_code
_entity_poly.pdbx_strand_id
1 'polypeptide(L)'
;MSKTIIYPLKRIIMKKLFILPLLLASFIVTACVEDDSIVKPGESLVEPLNITLSLSQSGERQVDLNKTRPSFSFKIEKSHPFVETTASLSVISAEELGNGYLPLADNLYRISSTELEFAEDEQSQSVNILFTNLEQLEPATNYALGLKLTSSSTRIEVPAGQERLILILNVGEGGTLRNPYRLRTLDDLKGMGSLLKPNVTVCFKMEEDIDMQAEEWTPLNRDGRFHINFDGNNHTISNLKCTQGKFPSFFGQLVGSCRNVTFKNVEISGYQTPTGAIAGFIPNGAADTEISNTHVINGTLNQVENGRDHWSTGSVGGIVGDMRAGRISECSAKVDITGEWCTGELAGSGSYYREELL
;
A
#
# COMPACT_ATOMS: atom_id res chain seq x y z
N MET A 1 13.57 30.87 48.62
CA MET A 1 12.41 31.75 48.95
C MET A 1 11.56 31.85 47.69
N SER A 2 10.45 31.20 47.69
CA SER A 2 9.18 31.60 47.10
C SER A 2 8.23 30.42 47.06
N LYS A 3 7.11 30.67 47.62
CA LYS A 3 6.04 29.87 48.17
C LYS A 3 5.23 29.14 47.08
N THR A 4 5.01 27.89 47.35
CA THR A 4 3.98 27.03 46.77
C THR A 4 2.62 27.38 47.39
N ILE A 5 1.62 27.61 46.54
CA ILE A 5 0.22 27.75 47.00
C ILE A 5 -0.58 26.56 46.48
N ILE A 6 -1.05 25.74 47.41
CA ILE A 6 -1.96 24.61 47.20
C ILE A 6 -3.37 25.10 47.53
N TYR A 7 -4.35 24.93 46.65
CA TYR A 7 -5.77 25.10 46.98
C TYR A 7 -6.48 23.74 46.99
N PRO A 8 -7.31 23.47 47.99
CA PRO A 8 -8.01 22.22 48.14
C PRO A 8 -9.39 22.23 47.44
N LEU A 9 -9.70 21.14 46.78
CA LEU A 9 -11.03 20.84 46.23
C LEU A 9 -12.06 20.61 47.36
N LYS A 10 -13.10 21.42 47.39
CA LYS A 10 -14.29 21.16 48.19
C LYS A 10 -15.25 20.25 47.46
N ARG A 11 -15.50 19.09 48.04
CA ARG A 11 -16.63 18.19 47.74
C ARG A 11 -17.93 18.84 48.18
N ILE A 12 -18.88 19.01 47.27
CA ILE A 12 -20.27 19.33 47.61
C ILE A 12 -21.11 18.07 47.43
N ILE A 13 -21.58 17.58 48.59
CA ILE A 13 -22.55 16.49 48.67
C ILE A 13 -23.92 17.16 48.70
N MET A 14 -24.74 16.94 47.64
CA MET A 14 -26.17 17.31 47.72
C MET A 14 -27.02 16.10 48.07
N LYS A 15 -27.60 16.16 49.23
CA LYS A 15 -28.60 15.23 49.76
C LYS A 15 -29.90 15.38 48.96
N LYS A 16 -30.42 14.28 48.48
CA LYS A 16 -31.77 14.16 47.96
C LYS A 16 -32.77 14.24 49.06
N LEU A 17 -33.69 15.19 48.96
CA LEU A 17 -34.86 15.26 49.82
C LEU A 17 -36.06 14.65 49.07
N PHE A 18 -36.62 13.60 49.64
CA PHE A 18 -37.89 13.00 49.25
C PHE A 18 -39.02 13.92 49.70
N ILE A 19 -39.90 14.31 48.78
CA ILE A 19 -41.24 14.80 49.15
C ILE A 19 -42.26 14.12 48.22
N LEU A 20 -43.04 13.28 48.87
CA LEU A 20 -44.26 12.68 48.36
C LEU A 20 -45.39 13.64 48.70
N PRO A 21 -46.32 13.94 47.83
CA PRO A 21 -47.69 14.16 48.26
C PRO A 21 -48.66 13.15 47.62
N LEU A 22 -49.24 12.43 48.52
CA LEU A 22 -50.48 11.71 48.39
C LEU A 22 -51.62 12.74 48.29
N LEU A 23 -52.44 12.70 47.24
CA LEU A 23 -53.81 13.24 47.30
C LEU A 23 -54.73 12.47 46.35
N LEU A 24 -55.67 11.81 47.01
CA LEU A 24 -56.90 11.21 46.57
C LEU A 24 -57.77 12.23 45.84
N ALA A 25 -58.44 11.81 44.78
CA ALA A 25 -59.91 11.90 44.69
C ALA A 25 -60.38 11.48 43.27
N SER A 26 -60.95 10.35 43.25
CA SER A 26 -62.22 9.97 42.61
C SER A 26 -62.88 11.01 41.72
N PHE A 27 -63.05 10.68 40.44
CA PHE A 27 -64.31 10.89 39.72
C PHE A 27 -64.52 9.77 38.70
N ILE A 28 -65.47 8.94 39.01
CA ILE A 28 -66.06 7.97 38.10
C ILE A 28 -66.94 8.76 37.12
N VAL A 29 -66.60 8.76 35.88
CA VAL A 29 -67.55 9.02 34.81
C VAL A 29 -67.56 7.80 33.92
N THR A 30 -68.56 6.98 34.16
CA THR A 30 -69.06 5.97 33.24
C THR A 30 -69.63 6.66 31.97
N ALA A 31 -68.81 6.59 30.91
CA ALA A 31 -69.39 6.68 29.57
C ALA A 31 -69.25 5.29 28.95
N CYS A 32 -70.30 4.51 29.03
CA CYS A 32 -70.42 3.37 28.15
C CYS A 32 -70.54 3.91 26.70
N VAL A 33 -69.45 3.77 25.97
CA VAL A 33 -69.52 3.66 24.55
C VAL A 33 -69.49 2.16 24.29
N GLU A 34 -70.60 1.61 23.92
CA GLU A 34 -70.70 0.28 23.32
C GLU A 34 -69.97 0.34 22.00
N ASP A 35 -68.67 -0.04 22.02
CA ASP A 35 -67.97 -0.39 20.82
C ASP A 35 -68.08 -1.92 20.70
N ASP A 36 -69.00 -2.36 19.91
CA ASP A 36 -69.27 -3.76 19.55
C ASP A 36 -68.16 -4.29 18.61
N SER A 37 -66.87 -4.05 18.92
CA SER A 37 -65.78 -4.80 18.33
C SER A 37 -65.54 -6.04 19.21
N ILE A 38 -66.38 -7.02 19.09
CA ILE A 38 -66.15 -8.37 19.58
C ILE A 38 -64.92 -8.90 18.85
N VAL A 39 -63.76 -8.81 19.50
CA VAL A 39 -62.58 -9.52 19.06
C VAL A 39 -62.89 -11.01 19.12
N LYS A 40 -63.03 -11.65 17.98
CA LYS A 40 -63.29 -13.08 17.86
C LYS A 40 -62.19 -13.83 18.58
N PRO A 41 -62.49 -14.84 19.43
CA PRO A 41 -61.47 -15.67 20.07
C PRO A 41 -60.64 -16.35 18.98
N GLY A 42 -59.40 -15.95 18.81
CA GLY A 42 -58.45 -16.50 17.81
C GLY A 42 -57.73 -15.46 16.96
N GLU A 43 -58.15 -14.19 16.97
CA GLU A 43 -57.34 -13.13 16.34
C GLU A 43 -56.31 -12.63 17.36
N SER A 44 -55.10 -13.05 17.18
CA SER A 44 -53.98 -12.45 17.88
C SER A 44 -53.75 -11.05 17.34
N LEU A 45 -54.06 -10.01 18.13
CA LEU A 45 -53.71 -8.61 17.85
C LEU A 45 -52.21 -8.33 17.99
N VAL A 46 -51.42 -9.36 18.13
CA VAL A 46 -49.96 -9.23 18.12
C VAL A 46 -49.53 -9.28 16.66
N GLU A 47 -49.22 -8.14 16.09
CA GLU A 47 -48.52 -8.11 14.82
C GLU A 47 -47.28 -9.01 14.93
N PRO A 48 -47.03 -9.86 13.92
CA PRO A 48 -45.86 -10.71 13.99
C PRO A 48 -44.63 -9.82 14.11
N LEU A 49 -43.82 -10.05 15.15
CA LEU A 49 -42.59 -9.32 15.37
C LEU A 49 -41.64 -9.62 14.21
N ASN A 50 -41.46 -8.65 13.32
CA ASN A 50 -40.54 -8.77 12.20
C ASN A 50 -39.12 -8.58 12.74
N ILE A 51 -38.39 -9.68 12.89
CA ILE A 51 -36.99 -9.68 13.28
C ILE A 51 -36.16 -9.54 12.02
N THR A 52 -35.22 -8.59 12.04
CA THR A 52 -34.31 -8.36 10.92
C THR A 52 -32.86 -8.54 11.30
N LEU A 53 -32.07 -9.02 10.34
CA LEU A 53 -30.60 -8.93 10.35
C LEU A 53 -30.17 -7.89 9.33
N SER A 54 -29.21 -7.06 9.68
CA SER A 54 -28.69 -6.03 8.80
C SER A 54 -27.20 -5.82 8.99
N LEU A 55 -26.56 -5.30 7.96
CA LEU A 55 -25.20 -4.80 8.05
C LEU A 55 -25.21 -3.38 8.61
N SER A 56 -24.41 -3.10 9.65
CA SER A 56 -24.25 -1.72 10.18
C SER A 56 -23.67 -0.77 9.13
N GLN A 57 -23.00 -1.32 8.13
CA GLN A 57 -22.47 -0.62 6.97
C GLN A 57 -22.82 -1.45 5.72
N SER A 58 -23.65 -0.93 4.87
CA SER A 58 -24.05 -1.54 3.60
C SER A 58 -23.66 -0.66 2.41
N GLY A 59 -23.81 -1.19 1.20
CA GLY A 59 -23.44 -0.52 -0.04
C GLY A 59 -21.93 -0.46 -0.26
N GLU A 60 -21.50 0.51 -1.05
CA GLU A 60 -20.08 0.67 -1.41
C GLU A 60 -19.31 1.43 -0.34
N ARG A 61 -18.12 0.94 0.01
CA ARG A 61 -17.21 1.56 0.96
C ARG A 61 -15.77 1.48 0.45
N GLN A 62 -15.04 2.57 0.58
CA GLN A 62 -13.62 2.63 0.21
C GLN A 62 -12.76 2.06 1.34
N VAL A 63 -11.78 1.25 0.97
CA VAL A 63 -10.74 0.76 1.88
C VAL A 63 -9.53 1.67 1.78
N ASP A 64 -9.06 2.18 2.93
CA ASP A 64 -7.83 2.96 2.98
C ASP A 64 -6.61 2.04 2.91
N LEU A 65 -6.01 1.96 1.72
CA LEU A 65 -4.82 1.16 1.45
C LEU A 65 -3.51 1.77 2.00
N ASN A 66 -3.54 3.01 2.48
CA ASN A 66 -2.34 3.67 3.01
C ASN A 66 -2.00 3.25 4.45
N LYS A 67 -2.90 2.55 5.12
CA LYS A 67 -2.64 2.02 6.47
C LYS A 67 -1.59 0.91 6.44
N THR A 68 -0.82 0.79 7.50
CA THR A 68 0.20 -0.28 7.66
C THR A 68 -0.41 -1.67 7.57
N ARG A 69 -1.63 -1.82 8.09
CA ARG A 69 -2.45 -3.04 8.01
C ARG A 69 -3.85 -2.62 7.55
N PRO A 70 -4.11 -2.52 6.25
CA PRO A 70 -5.42 -2.18 5.75
C PRO A 70 -6.45 -3.20 6.24
N SER A 71 -7.52 -2.69 6.82
CA SER A 71 -8.59 -3.52 7.36
C SER A 71 -9.91 -2.76 7.31
N PHE A 72 -11.00 -3.50 7.32
CA PHE A 72 -12.34 -2.95 7.40
C PHE A 72 -13.13 -3.71 8.46
N SER A 73 -13.89 -3.00 9.28
CA SER A 73 -14.70 -3.58 10.35
C SER A 73 -16.12 -3.10 10.25
N PHE A 74 -17.06 -4.00 10.41
CA PHE A 74 -18.49 -3.70 10.45
C PHE A 74 -19.16 -4.63 11.44
N LYS A 75 -20.45 -4.37 11.72
CA LYS A 75 -21.27 -5.23 12.56
C LYS A 75 -22.41 -5.83 11.76
N ILE A 76 -22.84 -7.00 12.14
CA ILE A 76 -24.14 -7.54 11.81
C ILE A 76 -25.02 -7.27 13.02
N GLU A 77 -26.18 -6.66 12.79
CA GLU A 77 -27.09 -6.22 13.85
C GLU A 77 -28.44 -6.97 13.71
N LYS A 78 -28.94 -7.44 14.84
CA LYS A 78 -30.24 -8.08 15.00
C LYS A 78 -31.19 -7.09 15.66
N SER A 79 -32.36 -6.85 15.07
CA SER A 79 -33.30 -5.84 15.55
C SER A 79 -33.89 -6.12 16.95
N HIS A 80 -33.99 -7.40 17.32
CA HIS A 80 -34.55 -7.82 18.61
C HIS A 80 -33.73 -8.92 19.27
N PRO A 81 -33.62 -8.93 20.60
CA PRO A 81 -32.77 -9.90 21.31
C PRO A 81 -33.37 -11.31 21.41
N PHE A 82 -34.66 -11.50 21.36
CA PHE A 82 -35.38 -12.70 21.84
C PHE A 82 -35.35 -13.92 20.92
N VAL A 83 -34.52 -13.98 19.89
CA VAL A 83 -34.45 -15.12 18.97
C VAL A 83 -33.02 -15.47 18.66
N GLU A 84 -32.66 -16.73 18.86
CA GLU A 84 -31.41 -17.29 18.35
C GLU A 84 -31.45 -17.37 16.82
N THR A 85 -30.35 -17.02 16.17
CA THR A 85 -30.23 -17.13 14.73
C THR A 85 -28.80 -17.23 14.29
N THR A 86 -28.61 -17.73 13.08
CA THR A 86 -27.32 -17.72 12.40
C THR A 86 -27.36 -16.76 11.21
N ALA A 87 -26.37 -15.89 11.15
CA ALA A 87 -26.10 -15.02 10.02
C ALA A 87 -24.94 -15.59 9.22
N SER A 88 -25.09 -15.70 7.91
CA SER A 88 -24.06 -16.16 6.99
C SER A 88 -23.62 -15.04 6.06
N LEU A 89 -22.30 -14.89 5.89
CA LEU A 89 -21.69 -13.99 4.93
C LEU A 89 -21.11 -14.81 3.78
N SER A 90 -21.54 -14.56 2.58
CA SER A 90 -20.99 -15.13 1.35
C SER A 90 -20.29 -14.07 0.52
N VAL A 91 -19.21 -14.44 -0.14
CA VAL A 91 -18.57 -13.59 -1.15
C VAL A 91 -19.42 -13.63 -2.41
N ILE A 92 -19.76 -12.47 -2.95
CA ILE A 92 -20.55 -12.37 -4.17
C ILE A 92 -19.68 -12.57 -5.42
N SER A 93 -20.29 -13.09 -6.49
CA SER A 93 -19.59 -13.35 -7.74
C SER A 93 -19.14 -12.08 -8.46
N ALA A 94 -18.21 -12.24 -9.42
CA ALA A 94 -17.78 -11.13 -10.27
C ALA A 94 -18.95 -10.48 -11.05
N GLU A 95 -19.92 -11.27 -11.49
CA GLU A 95 -21.12 -10.80 -12.19
C GLU A 95 -22.00 -9.94 -11.28
N GLU A 96 -22.12 -10.32 -10.01
CA GLU A 96 -22.88 -9.59 -9.02
C GLU A 96 -22.19 -8.30 -8.52
N LEU A 97 -20.84 -8.21 -8.61
CA LEU A 97 -20.10 -6.99 -8.28
C LEU A 97 -20.44 -5.82 -9.21
N GLY A 98 -20.82 -6.11 -10.45
CA GLY A 98 -21.11 -5.11 -11.46
C GLY A 98 -19.89 -4.66 -12.27
N ASN A 99 -20.15 -3.83 -13.27
CA ASN A 99 -19.12 -3.35 -14.19
C ASN A 99 -18.19 -2.33 -13.50
N GLY A 100 -16.90 -2.47 -13.73
CA GLY A 100 -15.89 -1.50 -13.28
C GLY A 100 -15.01 -1.99 -12.13
N TYR A 101 -15.27 -3.16 -11.58
CA TYR A 101 -14.45 -3.77 -10.53
C TYR A 101 -13.92 -5.13 -10.95
N LEU A 102 -12.66 -5.41 -10.58
CA LEU A 102 -12.14 -6.77 -10.58
C LEU A 102 -12.38 -7.40 -9.21
N PRO A 103 -12.87 -8.66 -9.14
CA PRO A 103 -13.03 -9.34 -7.88
C PRO A 103 -11.67 -9.53 -7.20
N LEU A 104 -11.65 -9.30 -5.89
CA LEU A 104 -10.46 -9.51 -5.09
C LEU A 104 -10.22 -11.02 -4.91
N ALA A 105 -9.02 -11.49 -5.20
CA ALA A 105 -8.66 -12.91 -5.05
C ALA A 105 -8.62 -13.32 -3.57
N ASP A 106 -8.96 -14.58 -3.27
CA ASP A 106 -9.14 -15.10 -1.91
C ASP A 106 -7.87 -15.04 -1.04
N ASN A 107 -6.68 -15.04 -1.65
CA ASN A 107 -5.40 -14.91 -0.95
C ASN A 107 -5.08 -13.48 -0.49
N LEU A 108 -5.88 -12.50 -0.90
CA LEU A 108 -5.65 -11.08 -0.65
C LEU A 108 -6.46 -10.54 0.55
N TYR A 109 -7.30 -11.36 1.16
CA TYR A 109 -8.06 -10.96 2.35
C TYR A 109 -8.30 -12.12 3.30
N ARG A 110 -8.68 -11.78 4.53
CA ARG A 110 -9.14 -12.73 5.55
C ARG A 110 -10.32 -12.13 6.28
N ILE A 111 -11.43 -12.84 6.34
CA ILE A 111 -12.62 -12.49 7.11
C ILE A 111 -12.56 -13.21 8.45
N SER A 112 -12.81 -12.52 9.56
CA SER A 112 -12.72 -13.09 10.91
C SER A 112 -13.71 -14.22 11.14
N SER A 113 -14.92 -14.10 10.60
CA SER A 113 -15.95 -15.13 10.60
C SER A 113 -16.93 -14.89 9.46
N THR A 114 -17.36 -15.96 8.81
CA THR A 114 -18.41 -15.96 7.78
C THR A 114 -19.72 -16.55 8.28
N GLU A 115 -19.68 -17.26 9.40
CA GLU A 115 -20.87 -17.79 10.09
C GLU A 115 -20.86 -17.24 11.52
N LEU A 116 -21.98 -16.61 11.91
CA LEU A 116 -22.12 -15.95 13.20
C LEU A 116 -23.42 -16.43 13.86
N GLU A 117 -23.28 -17.03 15.02
CA GLU A 117 -24.39 -17.50 15.84
C GLU A 117 -24.77 -16.41 16.85
N PHE A 118 -25.99 -15.94 16.81
CA PHE A 118 -26.56 -14.95 17.73
C PHE A 118 -27.35 -15.66 18.81
N ALA A 119 -26.90 -15.51 20.05
CA ALA A 119 -27.68 -15.90 21.23
C ALA A 119 -28.94 -15.01 21.38
N GLU A 120 -29.86 -15.42 22.24
CA GLU A 120 -31.12 -14.68 22.46
C GLU A 120 -30.89 -13.22 22.84
N ASP A 121 -29.95 -12.95 23.73
CA ASP A 121 -29.65 -11.61 24.28
C ASP A 121 -28.64 -10.82 23.44
N GLU A 122 -28.06 -11.42 22.40
CA GLU A 122 -27.06 -10.80 21.56
C GLU A 122 -27.67 -10.07 20.37
N GLN A 123 -27.44 -8.77 20.28
CA GLN A 123 -27.97 -7.92 19.21
C GLN A 123 -26.97 -7.51 18.16
N SER A 124 -25.67 -7.68 18.36
CA SER A 124 -24.66 -7.34 17.36
C SER A 124 -23.39 -8.16 17.48
N GLN A 125 -22.84 -8.55 16.35
CA GLN A 125 -21.52 -9.17 16.27
C GLN A 125 -20.63 -8.42 15.29
N SER A 126 -19.33 -8.33 15.61
CA SER A 126 -18.35 -7.61 14.80
C SER A 126 -17.65 -8.54 13.84
N VAL A 127 -17.55 -8.13 12.59
CA VAL A 127 -16.76 -8.80 11.55
C VAL A 127 -15.59 -7.91 11.16
N ASN A 128 -14.40 -8.48 11.12
CA ASN A 128 -13.19 -7.81 10.69
C ASN A 128 -12.65 -8.45 9.43
N ILE A 129 -12.29 -7.64 8.46
CA ILE A 129 -11.63 -8.05 7.23
C ILE A 129 -10.23 -7.45 7.24
N LEU A 130 -9.23 -8.30 7.13
CA LEU A 130 -7.83 -7.91 6.99
C LEU A 130 -7.42 -8.12 5.54
N PHE A 131 -6.84 -7.10 4.92
CA PHE A 131 -6.27 -7.20 3.58
C PHE A 131 -4.78 -7.51 3.65
N THR A 132 -4.33 -8.45 2.83
CA THR A 132 -2.97 -8.99 2.82
C THR A 132 -2.43 -9.07 1.39
N ASN A 133 -1.11 -9.15 1.23
CA ASN A 133 -0.44 -9.35 -0.07
C ASN A 133 -0.84 -8.29 -1.13
N LEU A 134 -1.12 -7.07 -0.68
CA LEU A 134 -1.62 -5.98 -1.55
C LEU A 134 -0.61 -5.54 -2.62
N GLU A 135 0.64 -5.95 -2.49
CA GLU A 135 1.67 -5.79 -3.52
C GLU A 135 1.38 -6.58 -4.80
N GLN A 136 0.44 -7.51 -4.77
CA GLN A 136 0.00 -8.28 -5.95
C GLN A 136 -1.06 -7.54 -6.78
N LEU A 137 -1.63 -6.45 -6.24
CA LEU A 137 -2.65 -5.68 -6.95
C LEU A 137 -2.03 -4.84 -8.07
N GLU A 138 -2.65 -4.84 -9.25
CA GLU A 138 -2.18 -4.04 -10.38
C GLU A 138 -2.48 -2.55 -10.16
N PRO A 139 -1.53 -1.65 -10.53
CA PRO A 139 -1.76 -0.21 -10.52
C PRO A 139 -2.95 0.23 -11.38
N ALA A 140 -3.52 1.37 -11.06
CA ALA A 140 -4.64 1.98 -11.77
C ALA A 140 -5.88 1.09 -11.94
N THR A 141 -6.03 0.10 -11.04
CA THR A 141 -7.11 -0.88 -11.09
C THR A 141 -8.00 -0.74 -9.86
N ASN A 142 -9.30 -0.86 -10.06
CA ASN A 142 -10.29 -0.91 -9.00
C ASN A 142 -10.66 -2.38 -8.72
N TYR A 143 -10.28 -2.85 -7.55
CA TYR A 143 -10.72 -4.16 -7.06
C TYR A 143 -11.88 -4.00 -6.11
N ALA A 144 -12.71 -5.03 -5.98
CA ALA A 144 -13.74 -5.06 -4.96
C ALA A 144 -13.88 -6.45 -4.32
N LEU A 145 -14.16 -6.43 -3.02
CA LEU A 145 -14.66 -7.56 -2.26
C LEU A 145 -16.11 -7.30 -1.91
N GLY A 146 -17.02 -8.03 -2.52
CA GLY A 146 -18.43 -7.95 -2.21
C GLY A 146 -18.84 -9.06 -1.25
N LEU A 147 -19.64 -8.70 -0.25
CA LEU A 147 -20.21 -9.61 0.73
C LEU A 147 -21.72 -9.52 0.72
N LYS A 148 -22.38 -10.68 0.89
CA LYS A 148 -23.82 -10.77 1.02
C LYS A 148 -24.21 -11.44 2.32
N LEU A 149 -25.04 -10.77 3.10
CA LEU A 149 -25.63 -11.28 4.33
C LEU A 149 -26.89 -12.09 4.03
N THR A 150 -26.98 -13.26 4.63
CA THR A 150 -28.18 -14.12 4.61
C THR A 150 -28.48 -14.63 6.01
N SER A 151 -29.72 -15.03 6.25
CA SER A 151 -30.15 -15.70 7.48
C SER A 151 -30.47 -17.14 7.20
N SER A 152 -30.13 -18.03 8.10
CA SER A 152 -30.56 -19.45 8.06
C SER A 152 -32.03 -19.61 8.43
N SER A 153 -32.64 -18.63 9.09
CA SER A 153 -34.03 -18.68 9.54
C SER A 153 -34.98 -17.96 8.58
N THR A 154 -36.03 -18.66 8.16
CA THR A 154 -37.10 -18.10 7.32
C THR A 154 -37.99 -17.05 8.05
N ARG A 155 -37.84 -16.96 9.38
CA ARG A 155 -38.57 -15.98 10.21
C ARG A 155 -37.84 -14.67 10.39
N ILE A 156 -36.58 -14.59 9.91
CA ILE A 156 -35.76 -13.41 10.03
C ILE A 156 -35.50 -12.86 8.64
N GLU A 157 -35.86 -11.63 8.45
CA GLU A 157 -35.68 -10.92 7.20
C GLU A 157 -34.35 -10.21 7.16
N VAL A 158 -33.70 -10.21 6.01
CA VAL A 158 -32.59 -9.32 5.70
C VAL A 158 -33.09 -8.25 4.75
N PRO A 159 -33.29 -7.00 5.21
CA PRO A 159 -33.93 -5.97 4.41
C PRO A 159 -33.10 -5.64 3.15
N ALA A 160 -33.80 -5.41 2.05
CA ALA A 160 -33.19 -5.03 0.78
C ALA A 160 -32.37 -3.75 0.94
N GLY A 161 -31.13 -3.77 0.40
CA GLY A 161 -30.16 -2.69 0.53
C GLY A 161 -29.33 -2.70 1.82
N GLN A 162 -29.62 -3.59 2.76
CA GLN A 162 -28.84 -3.81 3.97
C GLN A 162 -28.14 -5.18 4.00
N GLU A 163 -28.32 -5.97 2.96
CA GLU A 163 -27.77 -7.30 2.80
C GLU A 163 -26.39 -7.32 2.11
N ARG A 164 -25.98 -6.21 1.48
CA ARG A 164 -24.77 -6.18 0.64
C ARG A 164 -23.78 -5.12 1.12
N LEU A 165 -22.51 -5.51 1.18
CA LEU A 165 -21.37 -4.62 1.40
C LEU A 165 -20.35 -4.84 0.29
N ILE A 166 -19.97 -3.78 -0.41
CA ILE A 166 -18.94 -3.82 -1.44
C ILE A 166 -17.77 -2.96 -0.96
N LEU A 167 -16.65 -3.61 -0.70
CA LEU A 167 -15.41 -2.96 -0.27
C LEU A 167 -14.55 -2.70 -1.50
N ILE A 168 -14.35 -1.42 -1.81
CA ILE A 168 -13.60 -0.98 -2.98
C ILE A 168 -12.15 -0.70 -2.58
N LEU A 169 -11.22 -1.34 -3.29
CA LEU A 169 -9.79 -1.13 -3.18
C LEU A 169 -9.30 -0.40 -4.43
N ASN A 170 -9.18 0.90 -4.33
CA ASN A 170 -8.63 1.71 -5.41
C ASN A 170 -7.10 1.69 -5.34
N VAL A 171 -6.49 0.99 -6.27
CA VAL A 171 -5.03 0.88 -6.38
C VAL A 171 -4.54 2.01 -7.26
N GLY A 172 -4.34 3.20 -6.74
CA GLY A 172 -3.91 4.40 -7.49
C GLY A 172 -2.95 4.15 -8.67
N GLU A 173 -2.45 5.19 -9.28
CA GLU A 173 -1.63 5.11 -10.51
C GLU A 173 -0.34 4.27 -10.39
N GLY A 174 0.08 3.90 -9.19
CA GLY A 174 1.35 3.20 -8.95
C GLY A 174 2.50 4.15 -8.61
N GLY A 175 3.71 3.58 -8.55
CA GLY A 175 4.94 4.33 -8.25
C GLY A 175 5.18 4.64 -6.78
N THR A 176 4.42 4.06 -5.85
CA THR A 176 4.66 4.15 -4.41
C THR A 176 5.42 2.91 -3.91
N LEU A 177 5.97 2.98 -2.71
CA LEU A 177 6.67 1.83 -2.11
C LEU A 177 5.76 0.59 -1.97
N ARG A 178 4.48 0.79 -1.71
CA ARG A 178 3.50 -0.31 -1.58
C ARG A 178 2.96 -0.80 -2.91
N ASN A 179 2.90 0.08 -3.87
CA ASN A 179 2.39 -0.18 -5.21
C ASN A 179 3.37 0.38 -6.25
N PRO A 180 4.55 -0.25 -6.42
CA PRO A 180 5.55 0.19 -7.39
C PRO A 180 5.04 0.00 -8.83
N TYR A 181 5.55 0.80 -9.77
CA TYR A 181 5.41 0.49 -11.18
C TYR A 181 6.13 -0.82 -11.49
N ARG A 182 5.46 -1.72 -12.21
CA ARG A 182 5.98 -3.04 -12.55
C ARG A 182 6.67 -3.02 -13.89
N LEU A 183 7.84 -3.63 -13.93
CA LEU A 183 8.68 -3.68 -15.13
C LEU A 183 8.82 -5.13 -15.58
N ARG A 184 8.31 -5.45 -16.77
CA ARG A 184 8.31 -6.80 -17.35
C ARG A 184 9.02 -6.85 -18.69
N THR A 185 9.13 -5.70 -19.36
CA THR A 185 9.61 -5.60 -20.75
C THR A 185 10.61 -4.46 -20.90
N LEU A 186 11.34 -4.48 -22.03
CA LEU A 186 12.21 -3.38 -22.42
C LEU A 186 11.43 -2.06 -22.60
N ASP A 187 10.20 -2.13 -23.08
CA ASP A 187 9.37 -0.94 -23.24
C ASP A 187 8.97 -0.34 -21.90
N ASP A 188 8.75 -1.17 -20.87
CA ASP A 188 8.54 -0.67 -19.49
C ASP A 188 9.76 0.08 -18.97
N LEU A 189 10.99 -0.44 -19.18
CA LEU A 189 12.22 0.25 -18.84
C LEU A 189 12.34 1.59 -19.57
N LYS A 190 12.10 1.61 -20.86
CA LYS A 190 12.11 2.84 -21.69
C LYS A 190 11.06 3.85 -21.21
N GLY A 191 9.93 3.37 -20.72
CA GLY A 191 8.82 4.17 -20.19
C GLY A 191 9.10 4.83 -18.84
N MET A 192 10.06 4.33 -18.05
CA MET A 192 10.32 4.83 -16.69
C MET A 192 10.49 6.34 -16.61
N GLY A 193 11.21 6.93 -17.56
CA GLY A 193 11.49 8.37 -17.60
C GLY A 193 10.23 9.24 -17.61
N SER A 194 9.17 8.79 -18.26
CA SER A 194 7.89 9.49 -18.35
C SER A 194 7.07 9.44 -17.06
N LEU A 195 7.36 8.48 -16.20
CA LEU A 195 6.68 8.26 -14.91
C LEU A 195 7.34 9.04 -13.76
N LEU A 196 8.52 9.60 -13.97
CA LEU A 196 9.24 10.34 -12.93
C LEU A 196 8.53 11.67 -12.61
N LYS A 197 8.36 11.96 -11.33
CA LYS A 197 7.69 13.17 -10.83
C LYS A 197 8.64 13.96 -9.91
N PRO A 198 8.75 15.29 -10.05
CA PRO A 198 9.56 16.11 -9.14
C PRO A 198 9.05 16.02 -7.70
N ASN A 199 9.96 16.02 -6.73
CA ASN A 199 9.68 16.04 -5.29
C ASN A 199 8.87 14.82 -4.78
N VAL A 200 8.83 13.74 -5.57
CA VAL A 200 8.18 12.48 -5.19
C VAL A 200 9.15 11.35 -5.44
N THR A 201 9.29 10.44 -4.49
CA THR A 201 10.02 9.20 -4.72
C THR A 201 9.17 8.25 -5.54
N VAL A 202 9.64 7.93 -6.74
CA VAL A 202 8.94 6.99 -7.64
C VAL A 202 9.58 5.61 -7.51
N CYS A 203 8.74 4.62 -7.21
CA CYS A 203 9.17 3.24 -6.98
C CYS A 203 8.88 2.35 -8.18
N PHE A 204 9.88 1.56 -8.57
CA PHE A 204 9.81 0.57 -9.63
C PHE A 204 10.19 -0.80 -9.11
N LYS A 205 9.58 -1.85 -9.63
CA LYS A 205 9.89 -3.24 -9.31
C LYS A 205 9.90 -4.10 -10.58
N MET A 206 10.97 -4.86 -10.77
CA MET A 206 11.01 -5.85 -11.85
C MET A 206 10.20 -7.09 -11.48
N GLU A 207 9.54 -7.68 -12.47
CA GLU A 207 8.80 -8.94 -12.34
C GLU A 207 9.33 -10.02 -13.30
N GLU A 208 10.19 -9.63 -14.24
CA GLU A 208 10.81 -10.51 -15.24
C GLU A 208 12.25 -10.07 -15.50
N ASP A 209 13.05 -10.99 -16.03
CA ASP A 209 14.35 -10.67 -16.61
C ASP A 209 14.17 -9.88 -17.89
N ILE A 210 14.95 -8.81 -18.08
CA ILE A 210 14.80 -7.92 -19.24
C ILE A 210 16.09 -7.86 -20.04
N ASP A 211 16.00 -8.18 -21.31
CA ASP A 211 17.08 -8.00 -22.29
C ASP A 211 16.95 -6.63 -22.97
N MET A 212 17.97 -5.78 -22.80
CA MET A 212 18.03 -4.45 -23.44
C MET A 212 18.48 -4.49 -24.90
N GLN A 213 18.75 -5.69 -25.44
CA GLN A 213 19.06 -5.94 -26.86
C GLN A 213 20.27 -5.16 -27.40
N ALA A 214 21.14 -4.67 -26.52
CA ALA A 214 22.25 -3.78 -26.84
C ALA A 214 21.82 -2.49 -27.59
N GLU A 215 20.56 -2.07 -27.41
CA GLU A 215 20.13 -0.76 -27.89
C GLU A 215 20.77 0.35 -27.05
N GLU A 216 21.07 1.49 -27.69
CA GLU A 216 21.69 2.62 -27.01
C GLU A 216 20.75 3.18 -25.94
N TRP A 217 21.18 3.09 -24.70
CA TRP A 217 20.43 3.54 -23.55
C TRP A 217 20.70 5.01 -23.21
N THR A 218 19.65 5.75 -22.92
CA THR A 218 19.76 7.09 -22.38
C THR A 218 19.58 7.04 -20.87
N PRO A 219 20.58 7.44 -20.06
CA PRO A 219 20.46 7.43 -18.62
C PRO A 219 19.23 8.18 -18.10
N LEU A 220 18.50 7.57 -17.16
CA LEU A 220 17.16 8.00 -16.74
C LEU A 220 17.12 9.37 -16.06
N ASN A 221 18.08 9.68 -15.20
CA ASN A 221 18.05 10.85 -14.31
C ASN A 221 19.34 11.67 -14.42
N ARG A 222 19.66 12.13 -15.62
CA ARG A 222 20.93 12.83 -15.87
C ARG A 222 21.13 14.10 -15.07
N ASP A 223 20.06 14.74 -14.62
CA ASP A 223 20.10 16.00 -13.88
C ASP A 223 19.98 15.81 -12.35
N GLY A 224 19.77 14.59 -11.87
CA GLY A 224 19.65 14.29 -10.44
C GLY A 224 18.38 14.85 -9.78
N ARG A 225 17.35 15.17 -10.56
CA ARG A 225 16.14 15.85 -10.06
C ARG A 225 15.11 14.91 -9.45
N PHE A 226 15.20 13.62 -9.75
CA PHE A 226 14.17 12.66 -9.40
C PHE A 226 14.70 11.70 -8.35
N HIS A 227 13.84 11.37 -7.41
CA HIS A 227 14.07 10.33 -6.42
C HIS A 227 13.52 9.01 -6.95
N ILE A 228 14.37 8.01 -7.10
CA ILE A 228 14.03 6.72 -7.70
C ILE A 228 14.35 5.60 -6.72
N ASN A 229 13.36 4.77 -6.41
CA ASN A 229 13.58 3.49 -5.74
C ASN A 229 13.35 2.37 -6.75
N PHE A 230 14.42 1.66 -7.06
CA PHE A 230 14.41 0.55 -8.01
C PHE A 230 14.68 -0.76 -7.29
N ASP A 231 13.76 -1.69 -7.37
CA ASP A 231 13.88 -3.05 -6.86
C ASP A 231 13.91 -4.03 -8.04
N GLY A 232 15.07 -4.60 -8.31
CA GLY A 232 15.19 -5.63 -9.35
C GLY A 232 14.55 -6.96 -8.99
N ASN A 233 14.10 -7.15 -7.71
CA ASN A 233 13.42 -8.37 -7.27
C ASN A 233 14.18 -9.66 -7.63
N ASN A 234 15.50 -9.58 -7.63
CA ASN A 234 16.47 -10.62 -8.04
C ASN A 234 16.43 -11.01 -9.52
N HIS A 235 15.86 -10.17 -10.38
CA HIS A 235 15.89 -10.35 -11.82
C HIS A 235 17.17 -9.75 -12.43
N THR A 236 17.38 -10.09 -13.71
CA THR A 236 18.54 -9.67 -14.50
C THR A 236 18.16 -8.65 -15.57
N ILE A 237 18.94 -7.58 -15.67
CA ILE A 237 18.97 -6.70 -16.85
C ILE A 237 20.21 -7.07 -17.68
N SER A 238 20.02 -7.48 -18.91
CA SER A 238 21.11 -7.88 -19.79
C SER A 238 21.31 -6.95 -20.96
N ASN A 239 22.54 -6.94 -21.48
CA ASN A 239 22.93 -6.23 -22.71
C ASN A 239 22.69 -4.71 -22.64
N LEU A 240 22.94 -4.10 -21.47
CA LEU A 240 22.90 -2.64 -21.32
C LEU A 240 24.04 -2.01 -22.12
N LYS A 241 23.71 -1.16 -23.06
CA LYS A 241 24.65 -0.35 -23.84
C LYS A 241 24.40 1.13 -23.60
N CYS A 242 25.41 1.85 -23.11
CA CYS A 242 25.33 3.29 -22.90
C CYS A 242 26.69 3.92 -23.21
N THR A 243 26.83 4.41 -24.44
CA THR A 243 28.12 4.94 -24.94
C THR A 243 28.10 6.44 -25.18
N GLN A 244 27.00 7.10 -24.86
CA GLN A 244 26.80 8.52 -25.13
C GLN A 244 26.21 9.29 -23.93
N GLY A 245 26.44 10.58 -23.95
CA GLY A 245 25.82 11.50 -23.01
C GLY A 245 26.60 11.72 -21.72
N LYS A 246 26.00 12.45 -20.80
CA LYS A 246 26.56 12.75 -19.48
C LYS A 246 26.20 11.65 -18.50
N PHE A 247 27.17 11.22 -17.70
CA PHE A 247 27.02 10.17 -16.70
C PHE A 247 26.54 8.83 -17.30
N PRO A 248 27.25 8.25 -18.29
CA PRO A 248 26.86 7.00 -18.90
C PRO A 248 26.71 5.89 -17.85
N SER A 249 25.52 5.32 -17.79
CA SER A 249 25.11 4.34 -16.77
C SER A 249 23.62 4.03 -16.98
N PHE A 250 23.05 3.18 -16.15
CA PHE A 250 21.62 2.94 -16.19
C PHE A 250 20.82 4.18 -15.70
N PHE A 251 21.18 4.76 -14.56
CA PHE A 251 20.45 5.90 -13.97
C PHE A 251 21.00 7.30 -14.31
N GLY A 252 22.24 7.43 -14.74
CA GLY A 252 22.91 8.72 -14.81
C GLY A 252 23.30 9.23 -13.43
N GLN A 253 22.43 9.97 -12.76
CA GLN A 253 22.57 10.27 -11.33
C GLN A 253 21.54 9.47 -10.53
N LEU A 254 21.97 8.81 -9.48
CA LEU A 254 21.05 8.11 -8.59
C LEU A 254 20.84 8.94 -7.32
N VAL A 255 19.55 9.20 -7.03
CA VAL A 255 19.06 9.72 -5.76
C VAL A 255 17.93 8.80 -5.33
N GLY A 256 18.10 8.07 -4.23
CA GLY A 256 17.18 7.05 -3.75
C GLY A 256 17.81 5.67 -3.64
N SER A 257 17.25 4.62 -4.24
CA SER A 257 17.81 3.28 -4.08
C SER A 257 17.80 2.44 -5.36
N CYS A 258 18.80 1.54 -5.46
CA CYS A 258 18.83 0.45 -6.43
C CYS A 258 19.23 -0.83 -5.70
N ARG A 259 18.40 -1.86 -5.77
CA ARG A 259 18.63 -3.10 -5.03
C ARG A 259 18.17 -4.35 -5.76
N ASN A 260 18.71 -5.50 -5.34
CA ASN A 260 18.27 -6.82 -5.76
C ASN A 260 18.27 -7.00 -7.28
N VAL A 261 19.30 -6.56 -8.00
CA VAL A 261 19.37 -6.66 -9.46
C VAL A 261 20.73 -7.12 -9.93
N THR A 262 20.75 -7.91 -10.99
CA THR A 262 21.97 -8.27 -11.69
C THR A 262 22.00 -7.60 -13.06
N PHE A 263 23.07 -6.86 -13.36
CA PHE A 263 23.37 -6.37 -14.70
C PHE A 263 24.35 -7.30 -15.37
N LYS A 264 24.05 -7.75 -16.59
CA LYS A 264 24.86 -8.73 -17.31
C LYS A 264 25.17 -8.23 -18.72
N ASN A 265 26.43 -8.46 -19.16
CA ASN A 265 26.91 -8.05 -20.49
C ASN A 265 26.73 -6.54 -20.72
N VAL A 266 27.35 -5.72 -19.88
CA VAL A 266 27.24 -4.26 -19.99
C VAL A 266 28.32 -3.71 -20.94
N GLU A 267 27.96 -2.74 -21.78
CA GLU A 267 28.87 -1.96 -22.64
C GLU A 267 28.69 -0.47 -22.34
N ILE A 268 29.56 0.09 -21.53
CA ILE A 268 29.42 1.48 -21.09
C ILE A 268 30.68 2.26 -21.40
N SER A 269 30.54 3.41 -22.03
CA SER A 269 31.66 4.26 -22.40
C SER A 269 31.37 5.71 -22.10
N GLY A 270 32.25 6.37 -21.37
CA GLY A 270 32.16 7.79 -21.02
C GLY A 270 33.24 8.62 -21.66
N TYR A 271 32.95 9.89 -21.88
CA TYR A 271 33.92 10.88 -22.30
C TYR A 271 33.98 12.01 -21.29
N GLN A 272 35.09 12.10 -20.54
CA GLN A 272 35.32 13.12 -19.50
C GLN A 272 34.16 13.29 -18.49
N THR A 273 33.53 12.19 -18.10
CA THR A 273 32.40 12.19 -17.18
C THR A 273 32.41 10.92 -16.33
N PRO A 274 32.00 10.97 -15.06
CA PRO A 274 31.88 9.78 -14.24
C PRO A 274 31.00 8.71 -14.90
N THR A 275 31.53 7.49 -14.91
CA THR A 275 30.97 6.34 -15.64
C THR A 275 30.83 5.15 -14.71
N GLY A 276 29.67 4.52 -14.65
CA GLY A 276 29.41 3.35 -13.83
C GLY A 276 28.24 2.52 -14.40
N ALA A 277 28.15 1.25 -14.04
CA ALA A 277 27.06 0.44 -14.58
C ALA A 277 25.70 0.90 -14.08
N ILE A 278 25.58 1.17 -12.80
CA ILE A 278 24.31 1.53 -12.15
C ILE A 278 24.11 3.04 -12.18
N ALA A 279 25.09 3.79 -11.65
CA ALA A 279 25.04 5.24 -11.66
C ALA A 279 26.39 5.82 -12.10
N GLY A 280 26.38 6.81 -12.95
CA GLY A 280 27.58 7.58 -13.23
C GLY A 280 27.96 8.47 -12.05
N PHE A 281 26.95 9.02 -11.34
CA PHE A 281 27.19 9.96 -10.25
C PHE A 281 26.14 9.85 -9.13
N ILE A 282 26.61 9.91 -7.88
CA ILE A 282 25.77 10.12 -6.69
C ILE A 282 26.17 11.44 -6.04
N PRO A 283 25.28 12.46 -6.00
CA PRO A 283 25.62 13.82 -5.57
C PRO A 283 25.71 13.96 -4.04
N ASN A 284 26.45 14.96 -3.55
CA ASN A 284 26.64 15.27 -2.12
C ASN A 284 25.34 15.38 -1.30
N GLY A 285 24.23 15.82 -1.89
CA GLY A 285 22.94 15.97 -1.20
C GLY A 285 22.15 14.67 -1.06
N ALA A 286 22.64 13.55 -1.58
CA ALA A 286 21.93 12.27 -1.66
C ALA A 286 22.39 11.28 -0.58
N ALA A 287 22.45 11.72 0.68
CA ALA A 287 22.96 10.91 1.80
C ALA A 287 22.19 9.61 2.05
N ASP A 288 20.88 9.60 1.73
CA ASP A 288 20.01 8.42 1.88
C ASP A 288 20.05 7.50 0.64
N THR A 289 20.93 7.76 -0.32
CA THR A 289 21.07 6.90 -1.48
C THR A 289 21.73 5.57 -1.09
N GLU A 290 21.12 4.47 -1.54
CA GLU A 290 21.59 3.13 -1.26
C GLU A 290 21.62 2.26 -2.52
N ILE A 291 22.74 1.58 -2.74
CA ILE A 291 22.84 0.48 -3.70
C ILE A 291 23.16 -0.78 -2.91
N SER A 292 22.27 -1.77 -2.97
CA SER A 292 22.42 -2.99 -2.17
C SER A 292 22.06 -4.25 -2.96
N ASN A 293 22.73 -5.36 -2.65
CA ASN A 293 22.51 -6.65 -3.32
C ASN A 293 22.39 -6.49 -4.85
N THR A 294 23.36 -5.76 -5.43
CA THR A 294 23.38 -5.41 -6.86
C THR A 294 24.70 -5.86 -7.48
N HIS A 295 24.60 -6.62 -8.55
CA HIS A 295 25.75 -7.26 -9.15
C HIS A 295 25.89 -6.88 -10.62
N VAL A 296 27.14 -6.65 -11.07
CA VAL A 296 27.46 -6.44 -12.47
C VAL A 296 28.40 -7.55 -12.91
N ILE A 297 28.01 -8.31 -13.94
CA ILE A 297 28.76 -9.45 -14.42
C ILE A 297 28.90 -9.41 -15.95
N ASN A 298 30.14 -9.60 -16.38
CA ASN A 298 30.55 -9.50 -17.77
C ASN A 298 30.31 -8.11 -18.39
N GLY A 299 31.24 -7.63 -19.11
CA GLY A 299 31.11 -6.38 -19.87
C GLY A 299 32.31 -5.48 -19.73
N THR A 300 32.20 -4.32 -20.31
CA THR A 300 33.26 -3.33 -20.37
C THR A 300 32.77 -1.96 -19.92
N LEU A 301 33.54 -1.32 -19.07
CA LEU A 301 33.35 0.07 -18.69
C LEU A 301 34.59 0.85 -19.09
N ASN A 302 34.45 1.74 -20.05
CA ASN A 302 35.56 2.49 -20.59
C ASN A 302 35.36 3.99 -20.39
N GLN A 303 36.45 4.67 -20.06
CA GLN A 303 36.52 6.11 -20.16
C GLN A 303 37.55 6.52 -21.17
N VAL A 304 37.14 7.33 -22.14
CA VAL A 304 37.98 7.89 -23.17
C VAL A 304 38.39 9.30 -22.74
N GLU A 305 39.68 9.56 -22.65
CA GLU A 305 40.23 10.87 -22.32
C GLU A 305 40.98 11.51 -23.48
N ASN A 306 41.05 12.84 -23.42
CA ASN A 306 41.65 13.66 -24.45
C ASN A 306 43.01 14.27 -24.03
N GLY A 307 43.62 13.75 -22.98
CA GLY A 307 45.00 14.12 -22.56
C GLY A 307 45.19 15.56 -22.11
N ARG A 308 44.16 16.31 -21.73
CA ARG A 308 44.35 17.76 -21.46
C ARG A 308 44.11 18.30 -20.07
N ASP A 309 43.31 17.74 -19.20
CA ASP A 309 43.17 18.35 -17.87
C ASP A 309 42.83 17.35 -16.76
N HIS A 310 43.68 17.30 -15.76
CA HIS A 310 43.63 16.39 -14.60
C HIS A 310 42.44 16.60 -13.63
N TRP A 311 41.68 17.66 -13.77
CA TRP A 311 40.69 18.06 -12.75
C TRP A 311 39.22 17.86 -13.16
N SER A 312 38.98 17.57 -14.42
CA SER A 312 37.63 17.36 -14.94
C SER A 312 37.38 15.93 -15.43
N THR A 313 38.25 15.04 -15.16
CA THR A 313 38.22 13.68 -15.68
C THR A 313 37.25 12.82 -14.92
N GLY A 314 36.45 12.09 -15.66
CA GLY A 314 35.53 11.17 -15.10
C GLY A 314 36.21 9.99 -14.43
N SER A 315 35.69 9.55 -13.37
CA SER A 315 36.03 8.28 -12.71
C SER A 315 35.21 7.14 -13.28
N VAL A 316 35.75 5.93 -13.26
CA VAL A 316 35.09 4.72 -13.71
C VAL A 316 34.95 3.74 -12.56
N GLY A 317 33.75 3.35 -12.22
CA GLY A 317 33.50 2.32 -11.23
C GLY A 317 32.57 1.23 -11.76
N GLY A 318 32.80 0.01 -11.35
CA GLY A 318 31.97 -1.12 -11.77
C GLY A 318 30.50 -0.95 -11.42
N ILE A 319 30.22 -0.26 -10.33
CA ILE A 319 28.86 0.08 -9.88
C ILE A 319 28.58 1.57 -10.07
N VAL A 320 29.42 2.45 -9.48
CA VAL A 320 29.23 3.90 -9.50
C VAL A 320 30.50 4.60 -9.97
N GLY A 321 30.37 5.55 -10.89
CA GLY A 321 31.52 6.34 -11.37
C GLY A 321 32.10 7.25 -10.30
N ASP A 322 31.34 8.19 -9.78
CA ASP A 322 31.72 9.10 -8.68
C ASP A 322 30.63 9.12 -7.61
N MET A 323 31.00 8.67 -6.41
CA MET A 323 30.08 8.57 -5.27
C MET A 323 30.46 9.58 -4.20
N ARG A 324 29.65 10.61 -4.01
CA ARG A 324 29.89 11.66 -3.02
C ARG A 324 29.03 11.59 -1.78
N ALA A 325 28.04 10.70 -1.76
CA ALA A 325 27.16 10.46 -0.64
C ALA A 325 26.56 9.05 -0.74
N GLY A 326 25.82 8.62 0.27
CA GLY A 326 25.12 7.35 0.28
C GLY A 326 26.00 6.16 0.64
N ARG A 327 25.53 4.95 0.32
CA ARG A 327 26.24 3.70 0.64
C ARG A 327 26.06 2.63 -0.44
N ILE A 328 27.04 1.73 -0.51
CA ILE A 328 27.02 0.50 -1.30
C ILE A 328 27.19 -0.66 -0.32
N SER A 329 26.35 -1.68 -0.40
CA SER A 329 26.42 -2.88 0.43
C SER A 329 26.07 -4.14 -0.37
N GLU A 330 26.70 -5.25 -0.09
CA GLU A 330 26.43 -6.55 -0.72
C GLU A 330 26.49 -6.51 -2.27
N CYS A 331 27.35 -5.68 -2.83
CA CYS A 331 27.49 -5.48 -4.27
C CYS A 331 28.77 -6.08 -4.81
N SER A 332 28.79 -6.41 -6.08
CA SER A 332 29.99 -6.84 -6.78
C SER A 332 29.99 -6.42 -8.25
N ALA A 333 31.17 -6.17 -8.80
CA ALA A 333 31.35 -5.96 -10.23
C ALA A 333 32.48 -6.83 -10.76
N LYS A 334 32.19 -7.67 -11.74
CA LYS A 334 33.14 -8.52 -12.46
C LYS A 334 33.14 -8.14 -13.92
N VAL A 335 33.82 -7.04 -14.23
CA VAL A 335 33.82 -6.36 -15.53
C VAL A 335 35.20 -5.85 -15.85
N ASP A 336 35.50 -5.64 -17.12
CA ASP A 336 36.71 -5.00 -17.56
C ASP A 336 36.58 -3.48 -17.44
N ILE A 337 37.41 -2.85 -16.63
CA ILE A 337 37.41 -1.42 -16.41
C ILE A 337 38.65 -0.78 -17.01
N THR A 338 38.45 0.21 -17.88
CA THR A 338 39.53 0.99 -18.47
C THR A 338 39.31 2.48 -18.23
N GLY A 339 40.27 3.13 -17.60
CA GLY A 339 40.26 4.56 -17.33
C GLY A 339 41.65 5.03 -16.93
N GLU A 340 41.99 6.31 -17.19
CA GLU A 340 43.34 6.80 -16.97
C GLU A 340 43.61 7.21 -15.50
N TRP A 341 42.59 7.60 -14.73
CA TRP A 341 42.87 8.28 -13.45
C TRP A 341 42.21 7.61 -12.23
N CYS A 342 40.91 7.50 -12.17
CA CYS A 342 40.20 6.98 -11.01
C CYS A 342 39.38 5.78 -11.41
N THR A 343 39.91 4.60 -11.17
CA THR A 343 39.20 3.35 -11.45
C THR A 343 39.00 2.58 -10.15
N GLY A 344 37.82 1.93 -10.00
CA GLY A 344 37.55 1.10 -8.84
C GLY A 344 36.53 0.00 -9.16
N GLU A 345 36.68 -1.14 -8.49
CA GLU A 345 35.79 -2.26 -8.70
C GLU A 345 34.32 -1.87 -8.44
N LEU A 346 34.05 -1.19 -7.33
CA LEU A 346 32.70 -0.73 -7.00
C LEU A 346 32.50 0.75 -7.33
N ALA A 347 33.37 1.63 -6.85
CA ALA A 347 33.30 3.06 -7.13
C ALA A 347 34.64 3.59 -7.65
N GLY A 348 34.59 4.44 -8.70
CA GLY A 348 35.78 5.03 -9.30
C GLY A 348 36.38 6.13 -8.42
N SER A 349 35.56 6.99 -7.85
CA SER A 349 35.95 8.00 -6.87
C SER A 349 34.86 8.26 -5.86
N GLY A 350 35.21 8.83 -4.70
CA GLY A 350 34.24 9.21 -3.69
C GLY A 350 34.84 9.85 -2.45
N SER A 351 34.14 10.81 -1.85
CA SER A 351 34.55 11.47 -0.61
C SER A 351 34.08 10.73 0.66
N TYR A 352 33.15 9.78 0.54
CA TYR A 352 32.51 9.08 1.67
C TYR A 352 32.30 7.59 1.38
N TYR A 353 33.28 6.96 0.78
CA TYR A 353 33.22 5.53 0.56
C TYR A 353 33.45 4.78 1.89
N ARG A 354 32.49 4.06 2.37
CA ARG A 354 32.63 3.02 3.38
C ARG A 354 32.31 1.68 2.73
N GLU A 355 33.32 0.92 2.46
CA GLU A 355 33.17 -0.50 2.19
C GLU A 355 32.88 -1.19 3.54
N GLU A 356 31.66 -1.61 3.76
CA GLU A 356 31.38 -2.63 4.76
C GLU A 356 31.64 -3.98 4.09
N LEU A 357 32.90 -4.38 4.12
CA LEU A 357 33.32 -5.74 3.83
C LEU A 357 32.82 -6.61 4.99
N LEU A 358 31.85 -7.46 4.72
CA LEU A 358 31.54 -8.65 5.52
C LEU A 358 31.98 -9.89 4.78
#